data_45332e3c4449a22f9d8cdb51a4b05c69
#
_entry.id   45332e3c4449a22f9d8cdb51a4b05c69
#
_cell.length_a   1.000
_cell.length_b   1.000
_cell.length_c   1.000
_cell.angle_alpha   90.00
_cell.angle_beta   90.00
_cell.angle_gamma   90.00
#
_symmetry.space_group_name_H-M   'P 1'
#
loop_
_entity.id
_entity.type
_entity.pdbx_description
1 polymer ?
#
loop_
_entity_poly.entity_id
_entity_poly.type
_entity_poly.pdbx_seq_one_letter_code
_entity_poly.pdbx_strand_id
1 'polypeptide(L)'
;MENINDPLGSAAELINKYQVTLSFDMDDEFMGFVPAHRLYINSLIEKNIIDYYTVSLESQRSWIVINAKTKKEVSKILAKSPLYKYWKIEIDELFVYDGQSYRLPALQLN
;
A
#
# COMPACT_ATOMS: atom_id res chain seq x y z
N MET A 1 14.95 9.90 26.82
CA MET A 1 14.86 9.89 26.28
C MET A 1 14.96 9.91 25.92
N GLU A 2 14.48 9.63 25.91
CA GLU A 2 14.24 9.60 25.19
C GLU A 2 14.48 9.37 24.74
N ASN A 3 14.55 9.18 25.02
CA ASN A 3 14.44 8.78 24.37
C ASN A 3 14.85 8.26 24.25
N ILE A 4 15.13 8.17 24.85
CA ILE A 4 15.28 7.68 24.71
C ILE A 4 15.35 6.90 24.59
N ASN A 5 15.18 6.71 24.82
CA ASN A 5 14.86 6.04 24.75
C ASN A 5 14.50 5.58 24.39
N ASP A 6 13.94 5.59 24.31
CA ASP A 6 13.31 5.25 23.89
C ASP A 6 13.39 5.02 23.26
N PRO A 7 13.77 4.61 23.29
CA PRO A 7 13.56 4.32 22.19
C PRO A 7 12.36 4.11 21.82
N LEU A 8 11.83 4.04 22.49
CA LEU A 8 10.89 3.86 22.11
C LEU A 8 10.14 4.73 21.74
N GLY A 9 10.53 5.87 22.55
CA GLY A 9 9.89 6.88 21.84
C GLY A 9 9.39 6.38 20.57
N SER A 10 10.04 5.43 20.23
CA SER A 10 9.67 4.73 19.03
C SER A 10 8.25 4.20 19.07
N ALA A 11 7.63 4.08 20.23
CA ALA A 11 6.22 3.66 20.26
C ALA A 11 5.34 4.58 19.43
N ALA A 12 5.59 5.89 19.52
CA ALA A 12 4.81 6.86 18.75
C ALA A 12 5.12 6.76 17.26
N GLU A 13 6.21 6.08 16.93
CA GLU A 13 6.65 5.97 15.55
C GLU A 13 6.48 4.57 14.99
N LEU A 14 5.77 3.72 15.72
CA LEU A 14 5.52 2.37 15.23
C LEU A 14 4.74 2.43 13.93
N ILE A 15 5.25 1.70 12.97
CA ILE A 15 4.61 1.57 11.66
C ILE A 15 3.95 0.22 11.60
N ASN A 16 2.69 0.22 11.27
CA ASN A 16 1.92 -0.99 11.07
C ASN A 16 1.74 -1.21 9.58
N LYS A 17 1.34 -2.42 9.23
CA LYS A 17 1.05 -2.75 7.85
C LYS A 17 -0.44 -2.92 7.69
N TYR A 18 -0.95 -2.39 6.60
CA TYR A 18 -2.37 -2.44 6.30
C TYR A 18 -2.57 -3.03 4.91
N GLN A 19 -3.47 -3.99 4.82
CA GLN A 19 -3.88 -4.47 3.52
C GLN A 19 -5.07 -3.66 3.06
N VAL A 20 -4.91 -3.07 1.88
CA VAL A 20 -5.97 -2.28 1.25
C VAL A 20 -6.52 -3.11 0.12
N THR A 21 -7.84 -3.26 0.09
CA THR A 21 -8.54 -3.91 -1.01
C THR A 21 -9.38 -2.85 -1.70
N LEU A 22 -9.13 -2.68 -2.99
CA LEU A 22 -9.84 -1.70 -3.82
C LEU A 22 -10.69 -2.46 -4.83
N SER A 23 -11.90 -1.96 -5.07
CA SER A 23 -12.78 -2.46 -6.13
C SER A 23 -13.19 -1.28 -7.01
N PHE A 24 -13.30 -1.50 -8.31
CA PHE A 24 -13.56 -0.40 -9.23
C PHE A 24 -14.10 -0.93 -10.55
N ASP A 25 -14.67 -0.02 -11.34
CA ASP A 25 -15.08 -0.31 -12.72
C ASP A 25 -14.11 0.39 -13.65
N MET A 26 -13.53 -0.35 -14.58
CA MET A 26 -12.49 0.19 -15.47
C MET A 26 -13.14 0.72 -16.75
N ASP A 27 -13.92 1.78 -16.60
CA ASP A 27 -14.49 2.44 -17.75
C ASP A 27 -13.49 3.43 -18.36
N ASP A 28 -13.90 4.11 -19.44
CA ASP A 28 -12.99 4.99 -20.16
C ASP A 28 -12.52 6.16 -19.30
N GLU A 29 -13.40 6.70 -18.46
CA GLU A 29 -13.01 7.79 -17.60
C GLU A 29 -11.96 7.36 -16.60
N PHE A 30 -12.17 6.21 -15.97
CA PHE A 30 -11.20 5.63 -15.04
C PHE A 30 -9.85 5.45 -15.73
N MET A 31 -9.86 4.88 -16.93
CA MET A 31 -8.62 4.58 -17.63
C MET A 31 -7.83 5.84 -17.96
N GLY A 32 -8.51 6.95 -18.13
CA GLY A 32 -7.84 8.22 -18.42
C GLY A 32 -6.95 8.69 -17.28
N PHE A 33 -7.24 8.29 -16.04
CA PHE A 33 -6.46 8.70 -14.88
C PHE A 33 -5.40 7.69 -14.50
N VAL A 34 -5.33 6.53 -15.17
CA VAL A 34 -4.39 5.48 -14.79
C VAL A 34 -2.92 5.93 -14.90
N PRO A 35 -2.49 6.65 -15.95
CA PRO A 35 -1.08 7.06 -16.01
C PRO A 35 -0.67 7.91 -14.81
N ALA A 36 -1.48 8.90 -14.42
CA ALA A 36 -1.16 9.75 -13.27
C ALA A 36 -1.17 8.94 -11.97
N HIS A 37 -2.12 8.01 -11.85
CA HIS A 37 -2.17 7.14 -10.69
C HIS A 37 -0.90 6.28 -10.59
N ARG A 38 -0.42 5.75 -11.72
CA ARG A 38 0.79 4.93 -11.72
C ARG A 38 2.00 5.71 -11.24
N LEU A 39 2.12 6.97 -11.63
CA LEU A 39 3.22 7.80 -11.15
C LEU A 39 3.15 7.97 -9.64
N TYR A 40 1.95 8.18 -9.11
CA TYR A 40 1.77 8.33 -7.67
C TYR A 40 2.16 7.05 -6.93
N ILE A 41 1.66 5.90 -7.42
CA ILE A 41 1.97 4.61 -6.79
C ILE A 41 3.48 4.35 -6.82
N ASN A 42 4.13 4.62 -7.95
CA ASN A 42 5.57 4.39 -8.04
C ASN A 42 6.33 5.22 -7.00
N SER A 43 5.89 6.46 -6.78
CA SER A 43 6.55 7.30 -5.77
C SER A 43 6.39 6.71 -4.37
N LEU A 44 5.24 6.11 -4.07
CA LEU A 44 5.01 5.52 -2.76
C LEU A 44 5.84 4.24 -2.58
N ILE A 45 6.03 3.49 -3.65
CA ILE A 45 6.88 2.30 -3.60
C ILE A 45 8.33 2.71 -3.32
N GLU A 46 8.80 3.73 -4.02
CA GLU A 46 10.16 4.21 -3.85
C GLU A 46 10.43 4.73 -2.44
N LYS A 47 9.41 5.27 -1.79
CA LYS A 47 9.53 5.79 -0.43
C LYS A 47 9.30 4.72 0.63
N ASN A 48 9.11 3.47 0.23
CA ASN A 48 8.83 2.36 1.14
C ASN A 48 7.51 2.53 1.89
N ILE A 49 6.59 3.30 1.35
CA ILE A 49 5.26 3.43 1.90
C ILE A 49 4.40 2.26 1.44
N ILE A 50 4.61 1.79 0.21
CA ILE A 50 3.94 0.62 -0.33
C ILE A 50 4.94 -0.53 -0.44
N ASP A 51 4.60 -1.68 0.17
CA ASP A 51 5.42 -2.89 0.05
C ASP A 51 5.19 -3.58 -1.28
N TYR A 52 3.92 -3.71 -1.67
CA TYR A 52 3.59 -4.24 -2.99
C TYR A 52 2.25 -3.70 -3.42
N TYR A 53 2.03 -3.79 -4.72
CA TYR A 53 0.85 -3.28 -5.37
C TYR A 53 0.47 -4.26 -6.48
N THR A 54 -0.75 -4.76 -6.43
CA THR A 54 -1.23 -5.75 -7.40
C THR A 54 -2.57 -5.32 -7.96
N VAL A 55 -2.82 -5.68 -9.19
CA VAL A 55 -4.10 -5.38 -9.86
C VAL A 55 -4.55 -6.62 -10.60
N SER A 56 -5.81 -6.97 -10.44
CA SER A 56 -6.44 -8.03 -11.23
C SER A 56 -7.44 -7.39 -12.19
N LEU A 57 -7.20 -7.58 -13.48
CA LEU A 57 -8.14 -7.11 -14.48
C LEU A 57 -9.40 -7.98 -14.46
N GLU A 58 -9.22 -9.24 -14.18
CA GLU A 58 -10.33 -10.19 -14.17
C GLU A 58 -11.38 -9.82 -13.15
N SER A 59 -10.96 -9.51 -11.93
CA SER A 59 -11.88 -9.19 -10.85
C SER A 59 -12.10 -7.70 -10.67
N GLN A 60 -11.31 -6.87 -11.37
CA GLN A 60 -11.33 -5.42 -11.23
C GLN A 60 -11.10 -5.02 -9.79
N ARG A 61 -10.03 -5.55 -9.22
CA ARG A 61 -9.61 -5.29 -7.86
C ARG A 61 -8.12 -5.04 -7.80
N SER A 62 -7.73 -4.36 -6.75
CA SER A 62 -6.33 -4.14 -6.45
C SER A 62 -6.09 -4.42 -4.98
N TRP A 63 -4.94 -5.00 -4.68
CA TRP A 63 -4.52 -5.27 -3.30
C TRP A 63 -3.18 -4.59 -3.09
N ILE A 64 -3.12 -3.80 -2.02
CA ILE A 64 -1.94 -3.00 -1.72
C ILE A 64 -1.60 -3.20 -0.26
N VAL A 65 -0.32 -3.36 0.07
CA VAL A 65 0.10 -3.31 1.47
C VAL A 65 0.80 -2.00 1.70
N ILE A 66 0.27 -1.22 2.64
CA ILE A 66 0.74 0.13 2.95
C ILE A 66 1.27 0.16 4.37
N ASN A 67 2.41 0.81 4.54
CA ASN A 67 3.02 1.05 5.84
C ASN A 67 2.56 2.40 6.35
N ALA A 68 1.95 2.43 7.53
CA ALA A 68 1.43 3.67 8.09
C ALA A 68 1.23 3.50 9.57
N LYS A 69 1.01 4.60 10.28
CA LYS A 69 0.79 4.56 11.71
C LYS A 69 -0.65 4.19 12.06
N THR A 70 -1.60 4.59 11.23
CA THR A 70 -3.02 4.39 11.50
C THR A 70 -3.78 4.17 10.21
N LYS A 71 -5.00 3.62 10.34
CA LYS A 71 -5.88 3.52 9.18
C LYS A 71 -6.21 4.88 8.58
N LYS A 72 -6.30 5.90 9.44
CA LYS A 72 -6.59 7.24 8.96
C LYS A 72 -5.49 7.74 8.04
N GLU A 73 -4.25 7.44 8.39
CA GLU A 73 -3.13 7.81 7.55
C GLU A 73 -3.20 7.09 6.21
N VAL A 74 -3.57 5.80 6.23
CA VAL A 74 -3.76 5.04 4.99
C VAL A 74 -4.80 5.72 4.11
N SER A 75 -5.92 6.12 4.70
CA SER A 75 -6.97 6.80 3.95
C SER A 75 -6.48 8.10 3.32
N LYS A 76 -5.64 8.85 4.03
CA LYS A 76 -5.08 10.09 3.49
C LYS A 76 -4.16 9.82 2.32
N ILE A 77 -3.38 8.74 2.41
CA ILE A 77 -2.48 8.36 1.32
C ILE A 77 -3.29 8.01 0.08
N LEU A 78 -4.35 7.21 0.26
CA LEU A 78 -5.18 6.80 -0.88
C LEU A 78 -5.91 7.99 -1.50
N ALA A 79 -6.32 8.95 -0.68
CA ALA A 79 -7.10 10.08 -1.17
C ALA A 79 -6.33 11.00 -2.11
N LYS A 80 -5.01 10.86 -2.15
CA LYS A 80 -4.20 11.67 -3.07
C LYS A 80 -4.13 11.09 -4.47
N SER A 81 -4.65 9.89 -4.67
CA SER A 81 -4.67 9.31 -6.01
C SER A 81 -5.77 9.93 -6.84
N PRO A 82 -5.53 10.17 -8.13
CA PRO A 82 -6.60 10.65 -9.01
C PRO A 82 -7.70 9.62 -9.23
N LEU A 83 -7.47 8.35 -8.84
CA LEU A 83 -8.48 7.31 -8.96
C LEU A 83 -9.34 7.17 -7.71
N TYR A 84 -9.05 7.92 -6.65
CA TYR A 84 -9.67 7.72 -5.34
C TYR A 84 -11.20 7.65 -5.40
N LYS A 85 -11.82 8.55 -6.14
CA LYS A 85 -13.28 8.64 -6.18
C LYS A 85 -13.95 7.44 -6.86
N TYR A 86 -13.16 6.65 -7.57
CA TYR A 86 -13.71 5.47 -8.27
C TYR A 86 -13.64 4.20 -7.45
N TRP A 87 -13.00 4.25 -6.28
CA TRP A 87 -12.70 3.05 -5.51
C TRP A 87 -13.72 2.80 -4.43
N LYS A 88 -14.04 1.51 -4.27
CA LYS A 88 -14.59 1.00 -3.03
C LYS A 88 -13.40 0.48 -2.24
N ILE A 89 -13.27 0.92 -0.99
CA ILE A 89 -12.03 0.73 -0.23
C ILE A 89 -12.30 -0.04 1.04
N GLU A 90 -11.49 -1.08 1.29
CA GLU A 90 -11.46 -1.80 2.55
C GLU A 90 -10.02 -1.76 3.07
N ILE A 91 -9.87 -1.46 4.34
CA ILE A 91 -8.55 -1.36 4.97
C ILE A 91 -8.53 -2.27 6.18
N ASP A 92 -7.58 -3.21 6.19
CA ASP A 92 -7.41 -4.16 7.29
C ASP A 92 -6.01 -4.02 7.87
N GLU A 93 -5.91 -3.88 9.19
CA GLU A 93 -4.61 -3.90 9.84
C GLU A 93 -4.12 -5.34 9.87
N LEU A 94 -2.86 -5.54 9.49
CA LEU A 94 -2.29 -6.89 9.42
C LEU A 94 -1.60 -7.21 10.75
N PHE A 95 -1.89 -8.40 11.28
CA PHE A 95 -1.22 -8.90 12.47
C PHE A 95 0.04 -9.67 12.09
N VAL A 96 0.00 -10.39 10.98
CA VAL A 96 1.13 -11.15 10.47
C VAL A 96 1.35 -10.79 9.02
N TYR A 97 2.60 -10.54 8.67
CA TYR A 97 2.98 -10.22 7.31
C TYR A 97 4.32 -10.87 7.04
N ASP A 98 4.29 -12.03 6.40
CA ASP A 98 5.49 -12.78 6.07
C ASP A 98 5.54 -13.01 4.58
N GLY A 99 6.74 -13.14 4.05
CA GLY A 99 6.90 -13.38 2.63
C GLY A 99 8.25 -13.95 2.33
N GLN A 100 8.49 -14.18 1.06
CA GLN A 100 9.72 -14.77 0.58
C GLN A 100 10.46 -13.86 -0.39
N SER A 101 10.16 -12.56 -0.37
CA SER A 101 10.73 -11.65 -1.35
C SER A 101 12.25 -11.67 -1.35
N TYR A 102 12.87 -11.87 -0.18
CA TYR A 102 14.32 -11.91 -0.06
C TYR A 102 14.91 -13.27 -0.43
N ARG A 103 14.07 -14.24 -0.81
CA ARG A 103 14.53 -15.58 -1.21
C ARG A 103 14.62 -15.76 -2.71
N LEU A 104 14.43 -14.69 -3.47
CA LEU A 104 14.47 -14.79 -4.92
C LEU A 104 15.73 -15.47 -5.45
N PRO A 105 16.93 -15.19 -4.90
CA PRO A 105 18.11 -15.86 -5.41
C PRO A 105 18.02 -17.39 -5.33
N ALA A 106 17.43 -17.90 -4.26
CA ALA A 106 17.28 -19.35 -4.13
C ALA A 106 16.34 -19.90 -5.19
N LEU A 107 15.29 -19.17 -5.50
CA LEU A 107 14.35 -19.59 -6.52
C LEU A 107 14.97 -19.59 -7.90
N GLN A 108 15.90 -18.68 -8.13
CA GLN A 108 16.54 -18.56 -9.42
C GLN A 108 17.49 -19.69 -9.72
N LEU A 109 17.86 -20.43 -8.70
CA LEU A 109 18.75 -21.57 -8.90
C LEU A 109 18.03 -22.74 -9.56
N ASN A 110 16.75 -22.68 -9.62
CA ASN A 110 15.95 -23.71 -10.25
C ASN A 110 15.79 -23.43 -11.73
#